data_b10bb3ef798a5f2935213b0a2b3fc036
#
_entry.id   b10bb3ef798a5f2935213b0a2b3fc036
#
_cell.length_a   1.000
_cell.length_b   1.000
_cell.length_c   1.000
_cell.angle_alpha   90.00
_cell.angle_beta   90.00
_cell.angle_gamma   90.00
#
_symmetry.space_group_name_H-M   'P 1'
#
loop_
_entity.id
_entity.type
_entity.pdbx_description
1 polymer ?
#
loop_
_entity_poly.entity_id
_entity_poly.type
_entity_poly.pdbx_seq_one_letter_code
_entity_poly.pdbx_strand_id
1 'polypeptide(L)' 'MTIYQENGFESRKEYLLDLADNMGMDASIVFALADMLGSSEDFDGLVTSLEDYAMGC' A
#
# COMPACT_ATOMS: atom_id res chain seq x y z
N MET A 1 17.06 -9.27 -5.16
CA MET A 1 16.12 -8.20 -5.45
C MET A 1 14.78 -8.46 -4.79
N THR A 2 14.17 -7.47 -4.16
CA THR A 2 12.86 -7.64 -3.53
C THR A 2 11.74 -7.42 -4.55
N ILE A 3 10.51 -7.84 -4.21
CA ILE A 3 9.37 -7.61 -5.08
C ILE A 3 9.11 -6.11 -5.29
N TYR A 4 9.47 -5.28 -4.31
CA TYR A 4 9.30 -3.83 -4.42
C TYR A 4 10.26 -3.25 -5.45
N GLN A 5 11.48 -3.72 -5.47
CA GLN A 5 12.49 -3.28 -6.44
C GLN A 5 12.11 -3.72 -7.85
N GLU A 6 11.52 -4.90 -7.99
CA GLU A 6 11.05 -5.39 -9.29
C GLU A 6 9.93 -4.51 -9.85
N ASN A 7 9.18 -3.85 -8.98
CA ASN A 7 8.10 -2.95 -9.37
C ASN A 7 8.52 -1.47 -9.37
N GLY A 8 9.82 -1.20 -9.27
CA GLY A 8 10.34 0.15 -9.36
C GLY A 8 10.40 0.92 -8.05
N PHE A 9 10.30 0.24 -6.94
CA PHE A 9 10.36 0.87 -5.61
C PHE A 9 11.62 0.43 -4.89
N GLU A 10 12.23 1.34 -4.13
CA GLU A 10 13.44 1.02 -3.38
C GLU A 10 13.15 0.20 -2.14
N SER A 11 11.98 0.37 -1.55
CA SER A 11 11.59 -0.32 -0.32
C SER A 11 10.08 -0.35 -0.19
N ARG A 12 9.61 -1.13 0.79
CA ARG A 12 8.20 -1.19 1.11
C ARG A 12 7.64 0.18 1.48
N LYS A 13 8.42 0.99 2.20
CA LYS A 13 8.01 2.34 2.58
C LYS A 13 7.71 3.19 1.36
N GLU A 14 8.59 3.15 0.36
CA GLU A 14 8.40 3.87 -0.90
C GLU A 14 7.11 3.45 -1.58
N TYR A 15 6.88 2.15 -1.65
CA TYR A 15 5.67 1.60 -2.25
C TYR A 15 4.41 2.08 -1.54
N LEU A 16 4.41 2.03 -0.21
CA LEU A 16 3.25 2.44 0.57
C LEU A 16 2.97 3.94 0.45
N LEU A 17 4.02 4.75 0.41
CA LEU A 17 3.88 6.19 0.20
C LEU A 17 3.29 6.49 -1.18
N ASP A 18 3.75 5.75 -2.18
CA ASP A 18 3.25 5.90 -3.54
C ASP A 18 1.76 5.54 -3.61
N LEU A 19 1.36 4.46 -2.94
CA LEU A 19 -0.05 4.07 -2.88
C LEU A 19 -0.90 5.18 -2.27
N ALA A 20 -0.43 5.76 -1.16
CA ALA A 20 -1.16 6.83 -0.50
C ALA A 20 -1.34 8.03 -1.42
N ASP A 21 -0.29 8.40 -2.13
CA ASP A 21 -0.32 9.52 -3.07
C ASP A 21 -1.27 9.24 -4.22
N ASN A 22 -1.18 8.06 -4.82
CA ASN A 22 -2.03 7.69 -5.95
C ASN A 22 -3.51 7.62 -5.58
N MET A 23 -3.80 7.22 -4.36
CA MET A 23 -5.19 7.09 -3.91
C MET A 23 -5.71 8.37 -3.23
N GLY A 24 -4.85 9.35 -3.05
CA GLY A 24 -5.22 10.61 -2.42
C GLY A 24 -5.60 10.45 -0.97
N MET A 25 -4.96 9.54 -0.25
CA MET A 25 -5.26 9.28 1.15
C MET A 25 -4.02 9.47 2.02
N ASP A 26 -4.26 9.57 3.33
CA ASP A 26 -3.19 9.77 4.30
C ASP A 26 -2.28 8.54 4.35
N ALA A 27 -0.98 8.77 4.29
CA ALA A 27 -0.01 7.68 4.35
C ALA A 27 -0.14 6.87 5.64
N SER A 28 -0.53 7.49 6.75
CA SER A 28 -0.68 6.78 8.01
C SER A 28 -1.76 5.71 7.93
N ILE A 29 -2.81 5.92 7.15
CA ILE A 29 -3.86 4.94 6.93
C ILE A 29 -3.30 3.75 6.14
N VAL A 30 -2.52 4.04 5.10
CA VAL A 30 -1.90 3.00 4.29
C VAL A 30 -0.95 2.15 5.12
N PHE A 31 -0.11 2.80 5.94
CA PHE A 31 0.82 2.09 6.81
C PHE A 31 0.09 1.24 7.84
N ALA A 32 -0.98 1.74 8.43
CA ALA A 32 -1.75 1.00 9.42
C ALA A 32 -2.37 -0.27 8.81
N LEU A 33 -2.99 -0.14 7.64
CA LEU A 33 -3.58 -1.29 6.96
C LEU A 33 -2.52 -2.29 6.53
N ALA A 34 -1.41 -1.80 6.01
CA ALA A 34 -0.31 -2.66 5.57
C ALA A 34 0.25 -3.46 6.76
N ASP A 35 0.35 -2.83 7.92
CA ASP A 35 0.84 -3.51 9.12
C ASP A 35 -0.13 -4.58 9.60
N MET A 36 -1.42 -4.32 9.53
CA MET A 36 -2.45 -5.28 9.92
C MET A 36 -2.50 -6.49 9.00
N LEU A 37 -2.38 -6.27 7.71
CA LEU A 37 -2.50 -7.34 6.72
C LEU A 37 -1.18 -8.11 6.52
N GLY A 38 -0.06 -7.45 6.75
CA GLY A 38 1.26 -8.06 6.54
C GLY A 38 1.77 -7.84 5.12
N SER A 39 3.08 -8.01 4.96
CA SER A 39 3.74 -7.71 3.69
C SER A 39 3.30 -8.62 2.54
N SER A 40 2.83 -9.82 2.84
CA SER A 40 2.38 -10.74 1.80
C SER A 40 1.14 -10.25 1.06
N GLU A 41 0.39 -9.31 1.67
CA GLU A 41 -0.83 -8.78 1.08
C GLU A 41 -0.63 -7.41 0.42
N ASP A 42 0.60 -6.90 0.38
CA ASP A 42 0.89 -5.55 -0.12
C ASP A 42 0.43 -5.33 -1.56
N PHE A 43 0.50 -6.35 -2.39
CA PHE A 43 0.13 -6.23 -3.81
C PHE A 43 -1.21 -6.88 -4.13
N ASP A 44 -1.96 -7.29 -3.13
CA ASP A 44 -3.25 -7.95 -3.33
C ASP A 44 -4.26 -7.43 -2.31
N GLY A 45 -4.31 -8.02 -1.12
CA GLY A 45 -5.30 -7.65 -0.10
C GLY A 45 -5.23 -6.19 0.31
N LEU A 46 -4.02 -5.65 0.45
CA LEU A 46 -3.86 -4.25 0.81
C LEU A 46 -4.46 -3.32 -0.24
N VAL A 47 -4.14 -3.57 -1.50
CA VAL A 47 -4.66 -2.73 -2.60
C VAL A 47 -6.18 -2.77 -2.64
N THR A 48 -6.76 -3.95 -2.50
CA THR A 48 -8.21 -4.11 -2.48
C THR A 48 -8.84 -3.36 -1.31
N SER A 49 -8.23 -3.47 -0.12
CA SER A 49 -8.73 -2.78 1.07
C SER A 49 -8.66 -1.26 0.90
N LEU A 50 -7.59 -0.75 0.31
CA LEU A 50 -7.44 0.67 0.07
C LEU A 50 -8.45 1.18 -0.95
N GLU A 51 -8.72 0.40 -1.98
CA GLU A 51 -9.73 0.76 -2.97
C GLU A 51 -11.11 0.86 -2.33
N ASP A 52 -11.47 -0.10 -1.49
CA ASP A 52 -12.74 -0.05 -0.76
C ASP A 52 -12.81 1.18 0.13
N TYR A 53 -11.74 1.49 0.84
CA TYR A 53 -11.69 2.65 1.71
C TYR A 53 -11.85 3.94 0.91
N ALA A 54 -11.14 4.04 -0.21
CA ALA A 54 -11.15 5.24 -1.04
C ALA A 54 -12.52 5.48 -1.70
N MET A 55 -13.30 4.42 -1.89
CA MET A 55 -14.64 4.55 -2.47
C MET A 55 -15.69 5.05 -1.47
N GLY A 56 -15.30 5.25 -0.23
CA GLY A 56 -16.17 5.84 0.77
C GLY A 56 -17.22 4.89 1.33
N CYS A 57 -16.97 3.63 1.26
CA CYS A 57 -17.87 2.62 1.79
C CYS A 57 -17.78 2.49 3.29
#